data_13030475d4071651ff601db86721b6ac
#
_entry.id   13030475d4071651ff601db86721b6ac
#
_cell.length_a   1.000
_cell.length_b   1.000
_cell.length_c   1.000
_cell.angle_alpha   90.00
_cell.angle_beta   90.00
_cell.angle_gamma   90.00
#
_symmetry.space_group_name_H-M   'P 1'
#
loop_
_entity.id
_entity.type
_entity.pdbx_description
1 polymer ?
#
loop_
_entity_poly.entity_id
_entity_poly.type
_entity_poly.pdbx_seq_one_letter_code
_entity_poly.pdbx_strand_id
1 'polypeptide(L)'
;MYPNSVCVTTSGVYRQVKEQMWPTIRSLARKVGGLGIQINQTELSTPNGSRVIGFSTDDPGRFEGWHADNLLMIIDEAKTVKDEIFMALERCQPNRVLLMSSPGGCKGQFYKCFSKEQEFWDLHTVTAYDCPHIDPKWIEQQIEKWGASHPLISSMIRAEFMEESGESTVIPWDSLMHCLENPPKRQKGEVVAAVDFAAGADENVICIRTGNHITKLISWRDKNTMAACGRFALEFERAGLKPQQIFCDAGGLGLPMAQQLAEMGWPMHQINLGSRAFEPDRFANRSAEMWFNAARQIEKADIVLPDDEILHAQLTNRRVQTTKTGKLNLESKAECRARGFSSPDRADAFVMAASYSSEFLMDSGPRQATLEDIFAEGLMELNDENQLRTQMGINIG
;
A
#
# COMPACT_ATOMS: atom_id res chain seq x y z
N MET A 1 -34.30 -12.66 25.73
CA MET A 1 -32.86 -12.71 26.05
C MET A 1 -32.59 -14.14 26.48
N TYR A 2 -31.73 -14.85 25.78
CA TYR A 2 -31.40 -16.24 26.05
C TYR A 2 -30.41 -16.31 27.21
N PRO A 3 -30.68 -17.03 28.30
CA PRO A 3 -29.73 -17.19 29.41
C PRO A 3 -28.53 -18.06 28.95
N ASN A 4 -27.42 -17.92 29.65
CA ASN A 4 -26.18 -18.66 29.39
C ASN A 4 -25.65 -18.58 27.95
N SER A 5 -25.92 -17.45 27.27
CA SER A 5 -25.46 -17.20 25.92
C SER A 5 -24.01 -16.68 25.91
N VAL A 6 -23.25 -17.08 24.92
CA VAL A 6 -21.89 -16.55 24.68
C VAL A 6 -21.87 -15.82 23.34
N CYS A 7 -21.34 -14.60 23.34
CA CYS A 7 -21.03 -13.85 22.14
C CYS A 7 -19.52 -13.63 22.10
N VAL A 8 -18.86 -14.14 21.08
CA VAL A 8 -17.44 -13.88 20.83
C VAL A 8 -17.32 -12.84 19.73
N THR A 9 -16.59 -11.76 20.02
CA THR A 9 -16.28 -10.71 19.04
C THR A 9 -14.80 -10.77 18.73
N THR A 10 -14.46 -10.82 17.43
CA THR A 10 -13.07 -10.95 16.98
C THR A 10 -12.80 -10.10 15.74
N SER A 11 -11.54 -9.90 15.41
CA SER A 11 -11.02 -9.26 14.21
C SER A 11 -9.63 -9.85 13.91
N GLY A 12 -9.10 -9.62 12.72
CA GLY A 12 -7.77 -10.05 12.34
C GLY A 12 -6.64 -9.55 13.26
N VAL A 13 -6.85 -8.42 13.96
CA VAL A 13 -5.86 -7.83 14.86
C VAL A 13 -6.51 -7.47 16.21
N TYR A 14 -5.90 -7.93 17.33
CA TYR A 14 -6.45 -7.67 18.68
C TYR A 14 -6.58 -6.17 19.01
N ARG A 15 -5.74 -5.32 18.43
CA ARG A 15 -5.84 -3.88 18.62
C ARG A 15 -7.19 -3.32 18.12
N GLN A 16 -7.70 -3.81 17.00
CA GLN A 16 -9.01 -3.41 16.47
C GLN A 16 -10.14 -3.81 17.44
N VAL A 17 -10.09 -5.02 17.98
CA VAL A 17 -11.03 -5.47 19.01
C VAL A 17 -10.99 -4.53 20.21
N LYS A 18 -9.81 -4.29 20.77
CA LYS A 18 -9.62 -3.56 22.04
C LYS A 18 -9.88 -2.05 21.90
N GLU A 19 -9.38 -1.41 20.84
CA GLU A 19 -9.32 0.04 20.72
C GLU A 19 -10.43 0.64 19.83
N GLN A 20 -11.03 -0.16 18.96
CA GLN A 20 -12.09 0.31 18.05
C GLN A 20 -13.45 -0.26 18.43
N MET A 21 -13.61 -1.57 18.45
CA MET A 21 -14.90 -2.22 18.70
C MET A 21 -15.35 -2.10 20.18
N TRP A 22 -14.49 -2.46 21.12
CA TRP A 22 -14.86 -2.56 22.52
C TRP A 22 -15.11 -1.25 23.24
N PRO A 23 -14.51 -0.10 22.92
CA PRO A 23 -14.93 1.19 23.47
C PRO A 23 -16.40 1.51 23.20
N THR A 24 -16.87 1.21 21.99
CA THR A 24 -18.27 1.40 21.59
C THR A 24 -19.20 0.44 22.34
N ILE A 25 -18.85 -0.86 22.40
CA ILE A 25 -19.62 -1.87 23.14
C ILE A 25 -19.77 -1.46 24.62
N ARG A 26 -18.67 -1.06 25.29
CA ARG A 26 -18.71 -0.58 26.68
C ARG A 26 -19.56 0.68 26.84
N SER A 27 -19.48 1.60 25.93
CA SER A 27 -20.29 2.84 25.95
C SER A 27 -21.77 2.50 25.87
N LEU A 28 -22.16 1.64 24.95
CA LEU A 28 -23.54 1.19 24.80
C LEU A 28 -24.02 0.41 26.03
N ALA A 29 -23.23 -0.52 26.54
CA ALA A 29 -23.57 -1.31 27.73
C ALA A 29 -23.82 -0.43 28.96
N ARG A 30 -23.05 0.64 29.15
CA ARG A 30 -23.24 1.61 30.25
C ARG A 30 -24.57 2.40 30.11
N LYS A 31 -25.01 2.67 28.88
CA LYS A 31 -26.29 3.38 28.63
C LYS A 31 -27.50 2.53 28.97
N VAL A 32 -27.39 1.21 28.87
CA VAL A 32 -28.52 0.29 29.13
C VAL A 32 -28.80 0.13 30.61
N GLY A 33 -28.12 0.71 31.52
CA GLY A 33 -28.33 0.75 32.99
C GLY A 33 -29.32 -0.23 33.61
N GLY A 34 -29.10 -0.68 34.83
CA GLY A 34 -30.11 -1.46 35.58
C GLY A 34 -30.12 -2.97 35.35
N LEU A 35 -29.31 -3.51 34.40
CA LEU A 35 -29.26 -4.96 34.11
C LEU A 35 -28.19 -5.74 34.89
N GLY A 36 -27.51 -5.10 35.86
CA GLY A 36 -26.44 -5.75 36.63
C GLY A 36 -25.26 -6.21 35.78
N ILE A 37 -24.98 -5.53 34.64
CA ILE A 37 -23.93 -5.87 33.72
C ILE A 37 -22.58 -5.55 34.36
N GLN A 38 -21.70 -6.53 34.45
CA GLN A 38 -20.28 -6.35 34.80
C GLN A 38 -19.50 -6.06 33.51
N ILE A 39 -18.68 -5.00 33.53
CA ILE A 39 -17.97 -4.51 32.35
C ILE A 39 -16.47 -4.52 32.66
N ASN A 40 -15.72 -5.35 31.96
CA ASN A 40 -14.27 -5.38 31.93
C ASN A 40 -13.71 -4.79 30.62
N GLN A 41 -12.42 -4.88 30.39
CA GLN A 41 -11.77 -4.28 29.20
C GLN A 41 -12.30 -4.86 27.88
N THR A 42 -12.40 -6.17 27.80
CA THR A 42 -12.90 -6.93 26.63
C THR A 42 -13.82 -8.07 27.05
N GLU A 43 -14.57 -7.87 28.13
CA GLU A 43 -15.57 -8.83 28.60
C GLU A 43 -16.76 -8.11 29.21
N LEU A 44 -17.96 -8.57 28.90
CA LEU A 44 -19.20 -8.26 29.58
C LEU A 44 -19.81 -9.51 30.12
N SER A 45 -20.36 -9.46 31.31
CA SER A 45 -21.17 -10.54 31.86
C SER A 45 -22.45 -10.03 32.50
N THR A 46 -23.48 -10.84 32.47
CA THR A 46 -24.81 -10.52 32.99
C THR A 46 -25.21 -11.50 34.06
N PRO A 47 -26.14 -11.13 34.99
CA PRO A 47 -26.57 -12.02 36.06
C PRO A 47 -27.23 -13.32 35.59
N ASN A 48 -27.75 -13.37 34.34
CA ASN A 48 -28.34 -14.57 33.75
C ASN A 48 -27.31 -15.54 33.14
N GLY A 49 -26.01 -15.34 33.42
CA GLY A 49 -24.93 -16.18 32.94
C GLY A 49 -24.45 -15.90 31.50
N SER A 50 -25.03 -14.89 30.81
CA SER A 50 -24.58 -14.57 29.45
C SER A 50 -23.32 -13.71 29.46
N ARG A 51 -22.45 -13.90 28.46
CA ARG A 51 -21.15 -13.23 28.35
C ARG A 51 -20.93 -12.72 26.93
N VAL A 52 -20.26 -11.58 26.81
CA VAL A 52 -19.67 -11.10 25.55
C VAL A 52 -18.15 -11.02 25.75
N ILE A 53 -17.38 -11.55 24.84
CA ILE A 53 -15.94 -11.67 24.98
C ILE A 53 -15.28 -11.12 23.71
N GLY A 54 -14.31 -10.22 23.89
CA GLY A 54 -13.44 -9.71 22.84
C GLY A 54 -12.14 -10.49 22.81
N PHE A 55 -11.88 -11.17 21.71
CA PHE A 55 -10.77 -12.06 21.55
C PHE A 55 -10.20 -11.98 20.13
N SER A 56 -8.92 -12.16 19.97
CA SER A 56 -8.27 -12.30 18.67
C SER A 56 -7.05 -13.18 18.78
N THR A 57 -6.83 -14.04 17.81
CA THR A 57 -5.68 -14.95 17.75
C THR A 57 -5.35 -15.31 16.32
N ASP A 58 -4.07 -15.54 16.07
CA ASP A 58 -3.54 -16.15 14.86
C ASP A 58 -3.40 -17.68 14.98
N ASP A 59 -3.66 -18.22 16.16
CA ASP A 59 -3.54 -19.65 16.48
C ASP A 59 -4.94 -20.28 16.50
N PRO A 60 -5.27 -21.13 15.51
CA PRO A 60 -6.56 -21.81 15.44
C PRO A 60 -6.89 -22.62 16.70
N GLY A 61 -5.88 -23.25 17.33
CA GLY A 61 -6.07 -24.03 18.53
C GLY A 61 -6.55 -23.22 19.74
N ARG A 62 -6.22 -21.92 19.79
CA ARG A 62 -6.72 -20.99 20.80
C ARG A 62 -8.13 -20.49 20.50
N PHE A 63 -8.56 -20.59 19.25
CA PHE A 63 -9.91 -20.20 18.85
C PHE A 63 -10.93 -21.31 19.15
N GLU A 64 -10.49 -22.56 19.16
CA GLU A 64 -11.31 -23.73 19.54
C GLU A 64 -11.65 -23.69 21.03
N GLY A 65 -12.82 -24.22 21.39
CA GLY A 65 -13.25 -24.33 22.79
C GLY A 65 -14.35 -23.36 23.24
N TRP A 66 -14.85 -22.53 22.35
CA TRP A 66 -16.05 -21.72 22.60
C TRP A 66 -17.29 -22.59 22.41
N HIS A 67 -17.94 -22.99 23.51
CA HIS A 67 -19.17 -23.78 23.49
C HIS A 67 -20.22 -23.15 24.38
N ALA A 68 -21.44 -23.03 23.89
CA ALA A 68 -22.61 -22.58 24.65
C ALA A 68 -23.88 -23.04 23.91
N ASP A 69 -24.99 -23.19 24.65
CA ASP A 69 -26.29 -23.51 24.06
C ASP A 69 -26.72 -22.45 23.04
N ASN A 70 -26.31 -21.21 23.26
CA ASN A 70 -26.54 -20.07 22.34
C ASN A 70 -25.20 -19.36 22.12
N LEU A 71 -24.51 -19.70 21.05
CA LEU A 71 -23.23 -19.14 20.66
C LEU A 71 -23.40 -18.23 19.44
N LEU A 72 -23.01 -16.95 19.60
CA LEU A 72 -22.91 -15.98 18.51
C LEU A 72 -21.43 -15.64 18.27
N MET A 73 -20.97 -15.75 17.04
CA MET A 73 -19.66 -15.28 16.60
C MET A 73 -19.82 -14.02 15.76
N ILE A 74 -19.09 -12.95 16.11
CA ILE A 74 -19.04 -11.70 15.35
C ILE A 74 -17.60 -11.45 14.93
N ILE A 75 -17.37 -11.40 13.63
CA ILE A 75 -16.05 -11.16 13.05
C ILE A 75 -16.09 -9.84 12.30
N ASP A 76 -15.34 -8.88 12.81
CA ASP A 76 -15.14 -7.59 12.18
C ASP A 76 -13.86 -7.63 11.33
N GLU A 77 -13.84 -6.86 10.23
CA GLU A 77 -12.79 -6.91 9.21
C GLU A 77 -12.48 -8.36 8.75
N ALA A 78 -13.55 -9.12 8.47
CA ALA A 78 -13.51 -10.55 8.18
C ALA A 78 -12.57 -10.91 7.02
N LYS A 79 -12.33 -9.99 6.06
CA LYS A 79 -11.36 -10.17 4.96
C LYS A 79 -9.93 -10.39 5.43
N THR A 80 -9.58 -9.89 6.63
CA THR A 80 -8.21 -9.97 7.18
C THR A 80 -7.97 -11.22 8.02
N VAL A 81 -9.03 -11.95 8.33
CA VAL A 81 -8.96 -13.16 9.16
C VAL A 81 -8.56 -14.36 8.29
N LYS A 82 -7.58 -15.14 8.76
CA LYS A 82 -7.05 -16.31 8.05
C LYS A 82 -8.10 -17.42 7.92
N ASP A 83 -8.09 -18.15 6.81
CA ASP A 83 -9.03 -19.25 6.55
C ASP A 83 -8.99 -20.34 7.65
N GLU A 84 -7.83 -20.60 8.27
CA GLU A 84 -7.69 -21.57 9.38
C GLU A 84 -8.49 -21.16 10.63
N ILE A 85 -8.66 -19.85 10.88
CA ILE A 85 -9.48 -19.34 11.99
C ILE A 85 -10.97 -19.58 11.70
N PHE A 86 -11.41 -19.42 10.45
CA PHE A 86 -12.79 -19.77 10.05
C PHE A 86 -13.06 -21.26 10.21
N MET A 87 -12.10 -22.13 9.88
CA MET A 87 -12.21 -23.58 10.11
C MET A 87 -12.30 -23.91 11.61
N ALA A 88 -11.57 -23.22 12.46
CA ALA A 88 -11.65 -23.38 13.91
C ALA A 88 -13.00 -22.87 14.46
N LEU A 89 -13.53 -21.77 13.88
CA LEU A 89 -14.85 -21.24 14.22
C LEU A 89 -15.96 -22.27 13.90
N GLU A 90 -15.92 -22.92 12.76
CA GLU A 90 -16.90 -23.94 12.37
C GLU A 90 -16.93 -25.11 13.36
N ARG A 91 -15.76 -25.50 13.90
CA ARG A 91 -15.68 -26.57 14.93
C ARG A 91 -16.34 -26.17 16.26
N CYS A 92 -16.46 -24.87 16.56
CA CYS A 92 -17.22 -24.39 17.72
C CYS A 92 -18.73 -24.55 17.55
N GLN A 93 -19.23 -24.85 16.36
CA GLN A 93 -20.66 -25.02 16.01
C GLN A 93 -21.54 -23.86 16.50
N PRO A 94 -21.24 -22.61 16.11
CA PRO A 94 -22.02 -21.47 16.56
C PRO A 94 -23.45 -21.53 15.99
N ASN A 95 -24.42 -21.08 16.80
CA ASN A 95 -25.81 -20.96 16.35
C ASN A 95 -26.00 -19.86 15.31
N ARG A 96 -25.15 -18.81 15.38
CA ARG A 96 -25.14 -17.66 14.44
C ARG A 96 -23.73 -17.13 14.25
N VAL A 97 -23.43 -16.73 13.02
CA VAL A 97 -22.20 -16.05 12.65
C VAL A 97 -22.55 -14.74 11.94
N LEU A 98 -21.91 -13.67 12.33
CA LEU A 98 -21.98 -12.37 11.66
C LEU A 98 -20.58 -11.99 11.19
N LEU A 99 -20.41 -11.85 9.89
CA LEU A 99 -19.18 -11.40 9.25
C LEU A 99 -19.40 -9.99 8.71
N MET A 100 -18.51 -9.08 9.06
CA MET A 100 -18.55 -7.69 8.60
C MET A 100 -17.18 -7.31 8.06
N SER A 101 -17.14 -6.69 6.89
CA SER A 101 -15.91 -6.14 6.32
C SER A 101 -16.21 -5.25 5.12
N SER A 102 -15.31 -4.33 4.81
CA SER A 102 -15.23 -3.82 3.45
C SER A 102 -14.74 -4.94 2.52
N PRO A 103 -15.17 -5.00 1.25
CA PRO A 103 -14.66 -6.01 0.31
C PRO A 103 -13.16 -5.84 0.08
N GLY A 104 -12.48 -6.97 -0.04
CA GLY A 104 -11.07 -7.04 -0.45
C GLY A 104 -10.94 -7.66 -1.85
N GLY A 105 -9.83 -8.37 -2.10
CA GLY A 105 -9.65 -9.19 -3.28
C GLY A 105 -10.62 -10.38 -3.32
N CYS A 106 -10.80 -10.99 -4.50
CA CYS A 106 -11.64 -12.17 -4.71
C CYS A 106 -11.01 -13.44 -4.12
N LYS A 107 -10.65 -13.40 -2.84
CA LYS A 107 -9.99 -14.49 -2.11
C LYS A 107 -10.41 -14.54 -0.64
N GLY A 108 -10.10 -15.67 0.03
CA GLY A 108 -10.38 -15.89 1.45
C GLY A 108 -11.85 -16.25 1.73
N GLN A 109 -12.12 -16.62 2.99
CA GLN A 109 -13.44 -17.12 3.38
C GLN A 109 -14.53 -16.05 3.25
N PHE A 110 -14.25 -14.78 3.57
CA PHE A 110 -15.24 -13.71 3.44
C PHE A 110 -15.74 -13.57 1.99
N TYR A 111 -14.84 -13.64 1.00
CA TYR A 111 -15.23 -13.63 -0.41
C TYR A 111 -16.03 -14.89 -0.80
N LYS A 112 -15.68 -16.08 -0.27
CA LYS A 112 -16.41 -17.31 -0.55
C LYS A 112 -17.89 -17.20 -0.14
N CYS A 113 -18.19 -16.51 0.97
CA CYS A 113 -19.57 -16.26 1.40
C CYS A 113 -20.39 -15.50 0.35
N PHE A 114 -19.78 -14.56 -0.39
CA PHE A 114 -20.43 -13.79 -1.45
C PHE A 114 -20.36 -14.43 -2.85
N SER A 115 -19.69 -15.57 -2.99
CA SER A 115 -19.49 -16.25 -4.28
C SER A 115 -19.97 -17.71 -4.24
N LYS A 116 -19.09 -18.63 -3.86
CA LYS A 116 -19.36 -20.08 -3.94
C LYS A 116 -20.32 -20.58 -2.86
N GLU A 117 -20.41 -19.89 -1.74
CA GLU A 117 -21.17 -20.29 -0.56
C GLU A 117 -22.36 -19.36 -0.27
N GLN A 118 -22.74 -18.50 -1.21
CA GLN A 118 -23.80 -17.51 -1.03
C GLN A 118 -25.15 -18.09 -0.62
N GLU A 119 -25.44 -19.34 -0.97
CA GLU A 119 -26.69 -20.02 -0.60
C GLU A 119 -26.81 -20.34 0.90
N PHE A 120 -25.67 -20.32 1.64
CA PHE A 120 -25.62 -20.59 3.08
C PHE A 120 -25.63 -19.32 3.93
N TRP A 121 -25.60 -18.13 3.30
CA TRP A 121 -25.46 -16.85 3.97
C TRP A 121 -26.58 -15.88 3.63
N ASP A 122 -27.00 -15.13 4.63
CA ASP A 122 -27.86 -13.97 4.43
C ASP A 122 -26.97 -12.75 4.14
N LEU A 123 -26.93 -12.34 2.88
CA LEU A 123 -25.95 -11.38 2.36
C LEU A 123 -26.51 -9.97 2.35
N HIS A 124 -25.76 -9.05 2.92
CA HIS A 124 -26.06 -7.63 2.94
C HIS A 124 -24.90 -6.82 2.35
N THR A 125 -25.19 -5.99 1.35
CA THR A 125 -24.21 -5.07 0.77
C THR A 125 -24.68 -3.64 1.06
N VAL A 126 -23.79 -2.84 1.64
CA VAL A 126 -24.04 -1.42 1.96
C VAL A 126 -22.95 -0.59 1.29
N THR A 127 -23.34 0.24 0.34
CA THR A 127 -22.44 1.15 -0.38
C THR A 127 -22.34 2.48 0.35
N ALA A 128 -21.35 3.32 -0.02
CA ALA A 128 -21.27 4.69 0.51
C ALA A 128 -22.52 5.53 0.16
N TYR A 129 -23.20 5.21 -0.95
CA TYR A 129 -24.42 5.88 -1.37
C TYR A 129 -25.62 5.54 -0.49
N ASP A 130 -25.61 4.39 0.18
CA ASP A 130 -26.66 3.95 1.11
C ASP A 130 -26.49 4.56 2.51
N CYS A 131 -25.37 5.24 2.76
CA CYS A 131 -24.99 5.79 4.05
C CYS A 131 -25.41 7.27 4.16
N PRO A 132 -26.49 7.64 4.84
CA PRO A 132 -27.00 9.03 4.89
C PRO A 132 -26.07 10.02 5.60
N HIS A 133 -25.08 9.54 6.34
CA HIS A 133 -24.07 10.37 7.02
C HIS A 133 -22.85 10.69 6.12
N ILE A 134 -22.75 10.08 4.93
CA ILE A 134 -21.68 10.36 3.98
C ILE A 134 -22.14 11.44 3.01
N ASP A 135 -21.38 12.54 2.92
CA ASP A 135 -21.68 13.64 1.99
C ASP A 135 -21.45 13.16 0.54
N PRO A 136 -22.46 13.24 -0.36
CA PRO A 136 -22.28 12.92 -1.77
C PRO A 136 -21.11 13.66 -2.44
N LYS A 137 -20.84 14.89 -2.05
CA LYS A 137 -19.70 15.66 -2.55
C LYS A 137 -18.37 15.03 -2.18
N TRP A 138 -18.26 14.43 -1.01
CA TRP A 138 -17.06 13.68 -0.62
C TRP A 138 -16.87 12.48 -1.54
N ILE A 139 -17.94 11.75 -1.90
CA ILE A 139 -17.86 10.61 -2.84
C ILE A 139 -17.35 11.09 -4.20
N GLU A 140 -17.91 12.19 -4.74
CA GLU A 140 -17.47 12.76 -6.02
C GLU A 140 -15.99 13.15 -5.99
N GLN A 141 -15.54 13.81 -4.92
CA GLN A 141 -14.14 14.16 -4.71
C GLN A 141 -13.21 12.94 -4.67
N GLN A 142 -13.64 11.85 -4.01
CA GLN A 142 -12.84 10.60 -4.00
C GLN A 142 -12.75 9.99 -5.41
N ILE A 143 -13.85 9.97 -6.16
CA ILE A 143 -13.86 9.47 -7.55
C ILE A 143 -12.99 10.33 -8.46
N GLU A 144 -13.04 11.65 -8.32
CA GLU A 144 -12.19 12.57 -9.08
C GLU A 144 -10.70 12.38 -8.73
N LYS A 145 -10.39 12.22 -7.45
CA LYS A 145 -9.03 12.05 -6.92
C LYS A 145 -8.37 10.73 -7.34
N TRP A 146 -9.11 9.63 -7.26
CA TRP A 146 -8.58 8.28 -7.42
C TRP A 146 -8.87 7.68 -8.80
N GLY A 147 -9.87 8.19 -9.50
CA GLY A 147 -10.42 7.58 -10.70
C GLY A 147 -11.48 6.51 -10.40
N ALA A 148 -12.53 6.47 -11.24
CA ALA A 148 -13.69 5.61 -11.02
C ALA A 148 -13.38 4.10 -11.01
N SER A 149 -12.30 3.67 -11.67
CA SER A 149 -11.85 2.26 -11.73
C SER A 149 -10.83 1.89 -10.66
N HIS A 150 -10.50 2.81 -9.75
CA HIS A 150 -9.52 2.53 -8.72
C HIS A 150 -10.05 1.49 -7.71
N PRO A 151 -9.23 0.52 -7.26
CA PRO A 151 -9.64 -0.51 -6.29
C PRO A 151 -10.26 0.05 -5.01
N LEU A 152 -9.77 1.20 -4.54
CA LEU A 152 -10.31 1.91 -3.39
C LEU A 152 -11.76 2.35 -3.61
N ILE A 153 -12.09 2.86 -4.81
CA ILE A 153 -13.44 3.28 -5.16
C ILE A 153 -14.38 2.07 -5.23
N SER A 154 -13.94 0.96 -5.83
CA SER A 154 -14.70 -0.29 -5.84
C SER A 154 -14.96 -0.79 -4.40
N SER A 155 -13.93 -0.87 -3.57
CA SER A 155 -14.08 -1.38 -2.20
C SER A 155 -14.83 -0.42 -1.27
N MET A 156 -14.39 0.85 -1.15
CA MET A 156 -14.93 1.78 -0.13
C MET A 156 -16.24 2.45 -0.54
N ILE A 157 -16.44 2.72 -1.86
CA ILE A 157 -17.61 3.46 -2.32
C ILE A 157 -18.70 2.51 -2.81
N ARG A 158 -18.34 1.51 -3.64
CA ARG A 158 -19.29 0.60 -4.28
C ARG A 158 -19.52 -0.69 -3.52
N ALA A 159 -18.71 -0.99 -2.52
CA ALA A 159 -18.72 -2.26 -1.78
C ALA A 159 -18.59 -3.48 -2.71
N GLU A 160 -17.71 -3.40 -3.70
CA GLU A 160 -17.43 -4.47 -4.68
C GLU A 160 -16.12 -5.18 -4.34
N PHE A 161 -16.11 -6.50 -4.47
CA PHE A 161 -14.87 -7.27 -4.42
C PHE A 161 -14.04 -6.97 -5.67
N MET A 162 -12.74 -6.86 -5.47
CA MET A 162 -11.80 -6.57 -6.54
C MET A 162 -11.41 -7.89 -7.21
N GLU A 163 -11.79 -8.05 -8.47
CA GLU A 163 -11.23 -9.13 -9.27
C GLU A 163 -9.70 -8.98 -9.31
N GLU A 164 -9.00 -10.05 -8.97
CA GLU A 164 -7.61 -10.16 -9.36
C GLU A 164 -7.61 -10.22 -10.89
N SER A 165 -7.58 -9.05 -11.52
CA SER A 165 -7.24 -9.00 -12.94
C SER A 165 -5.94 -9.79 -13.07
N GLY A 166 -5.84 -10.69 -14.06
CA GLY A 166 -4.69 -11.61 -14.20
C GLY A 166 -3.31 -10.95 -14.33
N GLU A 167 -3.24 -9.65 -14.12
CA GLU A 167 -2.06 -8.79 -14.01
C GLU A 167 -1.93 -8.34 -12.55
N SER A 168 -1.08 -9.03 -11.80
CA SER A 168 -0.79 -8.69 -10.40
C SER A 168 -0.11 -7.32 -10.30
N THR A 169 -0.52 -6.51 -9.34
CA THR A 169 0.23 -5.29 -8.97
C THR A 169 1.50 -5.66 -8.19
N VAL A 170 2.52 -4.83 -8.30
CA VAL A 170 3.79 -5.06 -7.58
C VAL A 170 3.58 -5.02 -6.08
N ILE A 171 2.74 -4.09 -5.62
CA ILE A 171 2.36 -3.96 -4.21
C ILE A 171 0.83 -4.16 -4.15
N PRO A 172 0.37 -5.33 -3.66
CA PRO A 172 -1.03 -5.57 -3.45
C PRO A 172 -1.64 -4.60 -2.44
N TRP A 173 -2.88 -4.18 -2.67
CA TRP A 173 -3.59 -3.28 -1.77
C TRP A 173 -3.67 -3.83 -0.33
N ASP A 174 -3.96 -5.13 -0.20
CA ASP A 174 -4.05 -5.77 1.12
C ASP A 174 -2.72 -5.72 1.89
N SER A 175 -1.58 -5.87 1.20
CA SER A 175 -0.25 -5.75 1.81
C SER A 175 0.03 -4.32 2.27
N LEU A 176 -0.36 -3.31 1.47
CA LEU A 176 -0.25 -1.92 1.85
C LEU A 176 -1.09 -1.60 3.08
N MET A 177 -2.36 -2.02 3.09
CA MET A 177 -3.26 -1.81 4.23
C MET A 177 -2.77 -2.51 5.49
N HIS A 178 -2.29 -3.75 5.37
CA HIS A 178 -1.67 -4.46 6.49
C HIS A 178 -0.49 -3.66 7.09
N CYS A 179 0.39 -3.11 6.25
CA CYS A 179 1.52 -2.31 6.69
C CYS A 179 1.09 -1.01 7.39
N LEU A 180 0.05 -0.33 6.87
CA LEU A 180 -0.49 0.90 7.46
C LEU A 180 -1.17 0.66 8.81
N GLU A 181 -1.90 -0.44 8.94
CA GLU A 181 -2.61 -0.82 10.17
C GLU A 181 -1.67 -1.39 11.25
N ASN A 182 -0.56 -1.98 10.84
CA ASN A 182 0.44 -2.62 11.71
C ASN A 182 1.83 -1.99 11.56
N PRO A 183 1.99 -0.66 11.74
CA PRO A 183 3.27 -0.02 11.53
C PRO A 183 4.32 -0.57 12.49
N PRO A 184 5.54 -0.85 12.01
CA PRO A 184 6.61 -1.33 12.88
C PRO A 184 7.05 -0.24 13.85
N LYS A 185 7.78 -0.63 14.89
CA LYS A 185 8.42 0.37 15.76
C LYS A 185 9.40 1.20 14.93
N ARG A 186 9.33 2.52 15.08
CA ARG A 186 10.28 3.45 14.44
C ARG A 186 11.68 3.18 14.95
N GLN A 187 12.59 2.92 14.02
CA GLN A 187 13.99 2.68 14.33
C GLN A 187 14.79 3.93 13.99
N LYS A 188 15.76 4.24 14.86
CA LYS A 188 16.80 5.23 14.53
C LYS A 188 17.72 4.62 13.49
N GLY A 189 18.19 5.43 12.56
CA GLY A 189 19.09 4.95 11.50
C GLY A 189 19.58 6.11 10.65
N GLU A 190 20.17 5.77 9.52
CA GLU A 190 20.63 6.76 8.56
C GLU A 190 19.49 7.58 7.98
N VAL A 191 19.84 8.80 7.55
CA VAL A 191 18.95 9.66 6.77
C VAL A 191 19.28 9.47 5.29
N VAL A 192 18.28 9.10 4.51
CA VAL A 192 18.33 8.98 3.06
C VAL A 192 17.24 9.84 2.45
N ALA A 193 17.59 10.63 1.46
CA ALA A 193 16.61 11.37 0.66
C ALA A 193 16.68 10.88 -0.78
N ALA A 194 15.52 10.66 -1.39
CA ALA A 194 15.41 10.35 -2.81
C ALA A 194 14.58 11.41 -3.52
N VAL A 195 14.98 11.76 -4.74
CA VAL A 195 14.31 12.78 -5.55
C VAL A 195 13.90 12.22 -6.90
N ASP A 196 12.65 12.48 -7.27
CA ASP A 196 12.16 12.32 -8.64
C ASP A 196 11.97 13.71 -9.25
N PHE A 197 12.65 13.95 -10.39
CA PHE A 197 12.64 15.22 -11.10
C PHE A 197 11.55 15.25 -12.16
N ALA A 198 10.85 16.37 -12.26
CA ALA A 198 9.83 16.55 -13.29
C ALA A 198 9.84 17.96 -13.88
N ALA A 199 9.27 18.06 -15.09
CA ALA A 199 8.97 19.34 -15.74
C ALA A 199 7.52 19.34 -16.20
N GLY A 200 6.75 20.34 -15.79
CA GLY A 200 5.41 20.58 -16.30
C GLY A 200 4.30 19.83 -15.57
N ALA A 201 3.80 18.74 -16.15
CA ALA A 201 2.61 18.07 -15.65
C ALA A 201 2.87 17.10 -14.48
N ASP A 202 4.04 16.47 -14.45
CA ASP A 202 4.45 15.53 -13.43
C ASP A 202 4.95 16.26 -12.16
N GLU A 203 5.02 15.55 -11.02
CA GLU A 203 5.42 16.13 -9.75
C GLU A 203 6.93 16.00 -9.52
N ASN A 204 7.58 17.09 -9.11
CA ASN A 204 8.87 17.02 -8.44
C ASN A 204 8.65 16.48 -7.02
N VAL A 205 9.42 15.48 -6.60
CA VAL A 205 9.22 14.83 -5.31
C VAL A 205 10.53 14.71 -4.54
N ILE A 206 10.45 14.94 -3.22
CA ILE A 206 11.49 14.60 -2.25
C ILE A 206 10.90 13.64 -1.25
N CYS A 207 11.46 12.45 -1.14
CA CYS A 207 11.11 11.47 -0.11
C CYS A 207 12.28 11.29 0.86
N ILE A 208 12.08 11.56 2.15
CA ILE A 208 13.11 11.47 3.19
C ILE A 208 12.77 10.33 4.14
N ARG A 209 13.70 9.40 4.28
CA ARG A 209 13.64 8.26 5.21
C ARG A 209 14.67 8.42 6.32
N THR A 210 14.30 8.08 7.54
CA THR A 210 15.23 7.92 8.67
C THR A 210 15.04 6.53 9.28
N GLY A 211 16.07 5.70 9.24
CA GLY A 211 15.95 4.29 9.60
C GLY A 211 14.89 3.58 8.75
N ASN A 212 13.83 3.06 9.38
CA ASN A 212 12.71 2.42 8.70
C ASN A 212 11.47 3.32 8.53
N HIS A 213 11.60 4.64 8.67
CA HIS A 213 10.46 5.55 8.74
C HIS A 213 10.58 6.65 7.67
N ILE A 214 9.56 6.82 6.85
CA ILE A 214 9.45 7.98 5.95
C ILE A 214 9.06 9.19 6.79
N THR A 215 9.99 10.12 6.95
CA THR A 215 9.83 11.31 7.81
C THR A 215 9.22 12.48 7.08
N LYS A 216 9.46 12.58 5.77
CA LYS A 216 8.88 13.63 4.92
C LYS A 216 8.66 13.10 3.51
N LEU A 217 7.54 13.52 2.91
CA LEU A 217 7.26 13.43 1.49
C LEU A 217 6.81 14.81 1.03
N ILE A 218 7.58 15.44 0.15
CA ILE A 218 7.33 16.78 -0.36
C ILE A 218 7.13 16.67 -1.86
N SER A 219 6.02 17.21 -2.39
CA SER A 219 5.76 17.21 -3.82
C SER A 219 5.27 18.58 -4.29
N TRP A 220 5.62 18.93 -5.54
CA TRP A 220 5.13 20.14 -6.20
C TRP A 220 5.29 20.02 -7.72
N ARG A 221 4.57 20.86 -8.45
CA ARG A 221 4.71 20.97 -9.91
C ARG A 221 5.33 22.29 -10.28
N ASP A 222 6.28 22.26 -11.20
CA ASP A 222 6.87 23.45 -11.79
C ASP A 222 7.19 23.19 -13.27
N LYS A 223 6.88 24.16 -14.11
CA LYS A 223 7.24 24.12 -15.54
C LYS A 223 8.67 24.60 -15.79
N ASN A 224 9.22 25.35 -14.85
CA ASN A 224 10.57 25.92 -14.94
C ASN A 224 11.53 25.03 -14.14
N THR A 225 12.37 24.29 -14.84
CA THR A 225 13.35 23.38 -14.23
C THR A 225 14.38 24.11 -13.38
N MET A 226 14.74 25.34 -13.73
CA MET A 226 15.68 26.15 -12.93
C MET A 226 15.06 26.59 -11.61
N ALA A 227 13.79 27.02 -11.65
CA ALA A 227 13.05 27.34 -10.42
C ALA A 227 12.86 26.08 -9.55
N ALA A 228 12.58 24.92 -10.18
CA ALA A 228 12.51 23.65 -9.49
C ALA A 228 13.83 23.30 -8.79
N CYS A 229 14.99 23.44 -9.44
CA CYS A 229 16.31 23.24 -8.83
C CYS A 229 16.53 24.16 -7.62
N GLY A 230 16.17 25.45 -7.75
CA GLY A 230 16.23 26.40 -6.62
C GLY A 230 15.38 25.95 -5.43
N ARG A 231 14.18 25.42 -5.70
CA ARG A 231 13.30 24.89 -4.66
C ARG A 231 13.84 23.60 -4.05
N PHE A 232 14.40 22.69 -4.84
CA PHE A 232 15.08 21.50 -4.29
C PHE A 232 16.18 21.87 -3.32
N ALA A 233 17.10 22.78 -3.70
CA ALA A 233 18.19 23.23 -2.85
C ALA A 233 17.66 23.81 -1.51
N LEU A 234 16.63 24.65 -1.57
CA LEU A 234 16.00 25.23 -0.38
C LEU A 234 15.37 24.17 0.53
N GLU A 235 14.67 23.17 -0.04
CA GLU A 235 14.07 22.10 0.76
C GLU A 235 15.13 21.17 1.37
N PHE A 236 16.25 20.94 0.69
CA PHE A 236 17.39 20.19 1.24
C PHE A 236 18.00 20.90 2.45
N GLU A 237 18.21 22.24 2.36
CA GLU A 237 18.69 23.05 3.47
C GLU A 237 17.72 23.02 4.65
N ARG A 238 16.42 23.23 4.40
CA ARG A 238 15.37 23.18 5.44
C ARG A 238 15.26 21.83 6.13
N ALA A 239 15.56 20.77 5.42
CA ALA A 239 15.56 19.42 5.96
C ALA A 239 16.88 19.05 6.65
N GLY A 240 17.91 19.90 6.57
CA GLY A 240 19.24 19.64 7.13
C GLY A 240 19.96 18.48 6.46
N LEU A 241 19.68 18.23 5.18
CA LEU A 241 20.29 17.15 4.41
C LEU A 241 21.73 17.50 4.03
N LYS A 242 22.51 16.46 3.81
CA LYS A 242 23.85 16.56 3.21
C LYS A 242 23.80 15.95 1.80
N PRO A 243 24.60 16.45 0.83
CA PRO A 243 24.62 15.94 -0.53
C PRO A 243 24.77 14.41 -0.61
N GLN A 244 25.58 13.83 0.26
CA GLN A 244 25.85 12.37 0.32
C GLN A 244 24.66 11.53 0.79
N GLN A 245 23.61 12.16 1.27
CA GLN A 245 22.38 11.49 1.71
C GLN A 245 21.30 11.48 0.60
N ILE A 246 21.56 12.15 -0.53
CA ILE A 246 20.56 12.39 -1.57
C ILE A 246 20.83 11.54 -2.78
N PHE A 247 19.78 10.87 -3.26
CA PHE A 247 19.76 10.03 -4.44
C PHE A 247 18.77 10.59 -5.46
N CYS A 248 19.10 10.53 -6.73
CA CYS A 248 18.19 10.94 -7.80
C CYS A 248 18.25 9.96 -8.98
N ASP A 249 17.13 9.85 -9.70
CA ASP A 249 17.14 9.22 -11.02
C ASP A 249 17.85 10.13 -12.01
N ALA A 250 18.92 9.62 -12.64
CA ALA A 250 19.70 10.33 -13.65
C ALA A 250 19.20 10.06 -15.08
N GLY A 251 18.07 9.35 -15.24
CA GLY A 251 17.46 9.12 -16.55
C GLY A 251 16.84 10.40 -17.13
N GLY A 252 16.87 10.58 -18.44
CA GLY A 252 16.18 11.64 -19.15
C GLY A 252 16.42 13.05 -18.57
N LEU A 253 15.37 13.67 -18.06
CA LEU A 253 15.41 15.03 -17.47
C LEU A 253 16.23 15.08 -16.15
N GLY A 254 16.41 13.96 -15.47
CA GLY A 254 17.07 13.92 -14.18
C GLY A 254 18.52 14.33 -14.22
N LEU A 255 19.27 13.92 -15.25
CA LEU A 255 20.69 14.24 -15.38
C LEU A 255 20.98 15.74 -15.45
N PRO A 256 20.35 16.55 -16.35
CA PRO A 256 20.53 17.99 -16.39
C PRO A 256 20.20 18.70 -15.06
N MET A 257 19.13 18.29 -14.39
CA MET A 257 18.73 18.88 -13.12
C MET A 257 19.71 18.51 -11.98
N ALA A 258 20.21 17.27 -11.94
CA ALA A 258 21.23 16.84 -10.99
C ALA A 258 22.54 17.59 -11.20
N GLN A 259 22.96 17.83 -12.45
CA GLN A 259 24.14 18.63 -12.78
C GLN A 259 23.98 20.08 -12.32
N GLN A 260 22.83 20.69 -12.60
CA GLN A 260 22.55 22.05 -12.13
C GLN A 260 22.57 22.17 -10.60
N LEU A 261 22.00 21.18 -9.89
CA LEU A 261 22.05 21.14 -8.43
C LEU A 261 23.46 20.93 -7.91
N ALA A 262 24.30 20.15 -8.60
CA ALA A 262 25.72 19.99 -8.25
C ALA A 262 26.48 21.33 -8.36
N GLU A 263 26.22 22.13 -9.39
CA GLU A 263 26.77 23.51 -9.52
C GLU A 263 26.29 24.43 -8.40
N MET A 264 25.07 24.21 -7.86
CA MET A 264 24.53 24.93 -6.72
C MET A 264 25.06 24.42 -5.36
N GLY A 265 26.02 23.47 -5.33
CA GLY A 265 26.62 22.90 -4.14
C GLY A 265 25.94 21.65 -3.61
N TRP A 266 25.07 21.03 -4.40
CA TRP A 266 24.34 19.81 -4.06
C TRP A 266 24.71 18.62 -4.98
N PRO A 267 25.97 18.15 -5.01
CA PRO A 267 26.34 16.94 -5.73
C PRO A 267 25.71 15.73 -5.02
N MET A 268 24.78 15.08 -5.70
CA MET A 268 24.02 13.94 -5.17
C MET A 268 24.38 12.64 -5.88
N HIS A 269 23.96 11.50 -5.33
CA HIS A 269 24.13 10.20 -5.97
C HIS A 269 23.16 10.05 -7.12
N GLN A 270 23.70 9.89 -8.32
CA GLN A 270 22.96 9.68 -9.56
C GLN A 270 22.76 8.19 -9.80
N ILE A 271 21.52 7.76 -9.98
CA ILE A 271 21.14 6.38 -10.24
C ILE A 271 20.47 6.33 -11.59
N ASN A 272 20.89 5.41 -12.43
CA ASN A 272 20.15 5.08 -13.63
C ASN A 272 19.19 3.94 -13.32
N LEU A 273 17.87 4.23 -13.26
CA LEU A 273 16.84 3.25 -13.00
C LEU A 273 16.68 2.21 -14.11
N GLY A 274 17.07 2.55 -15.36
CA GLY A 274 17.10 1.63 -16.49
C GLY A 274 18.29 0.68 -16.48
N SER A 275 19.33 0.94 -15.66
CA SER A 275 20.55 0.13 -15.62
C SER A 275 20.31 -1.30 -15.15
N ARG A 276 21.32 -2.16 -15.34
CA ARG A 276 21.29 -3.55 -14.91
C ARG A 276 21.02 -3.69 -13.41
N ALA A 277 20.06 -4.56 -13.04
CA ALA A 277 19.74 -4.90 -11.66
C ALA A 277 20.96 -5.52 -10.93
N PHE A 278 20.99 -5.48 -9.61
CA PHE A 278 21.98 -6.21 -8.81
C PHE A 278 21.73 -7.72 -8.89
N GLU A 279 20.45 -8.15 -8.89
CA GLU A 279 20.01 -9.51 -9.13
C GLU A 279 19.52 -9.66 -10.59
N PRO A 280 20.42 -9.65 -11.60
CA PRO A 280 20.03 -9.56 -13.02
C PRO A 280 19.37 -10.84 -13.55
N ASP A 281 19.50 -11.95 -12.84
CA ASP A 281 18.81 -13.19 -13.21
C ASP A 281 17.33 -13.16 -12.84
N ARG A 282 16.95 -12.30 -11.89
CA ARG A 282 15.61 -12.18 -11.36
C ARG A 282 14.86 -10.96 -11.89
N PHE A 283 15.52 -9.82 -12.01
CA PHE A 283 14.92 -8.55 -12.38
C PHE A 283 15.44 -8.05 -13.73
N ALA A 284 14.54 -7.40 -14.49
CA ALA A 284 14.87 -6.86 -15.80
C ALA A 284 15.84 -5.66 -15.71
N ASN A 285 15.63 -4.78 -14.73
CA ASN A 285 16.42 -3.57 -14.53
C ASN A 285 16.39 -3.14 -13.05
N ARG A 286 17.11 -2.07 -12.73
CA ARG A 286 17.20 -1.50 -11.39
C ARG A 286 15.88 -1.02 -10.84
N SER A 287 15.03 -0.38 -11.66
CA SER A 287 13.71 0.08 -11.26
C SER A 287 12.84 -1.08 -10.77
N ALA A 288 12.78 -2.19 -11.53
CA ALA A 288 12.03 -3.37 -11.14
C ALA A 288 12.53 -3.91 -9.79
N GLU A 289 13.86 -4.09 -9.64
CA GLU A 289 14.45 -4.58 -8.40
C GLU A 289 14.06 -3.72 -7.19
N MET A 290 14.11 -2.39 -7.31
CA MET A 290 13.76 -1.46 -6.23
C MET A 290 12.29 -1.55 -5.85
N TRP A 291 11.39 -1.59 -6.83
CA TRP A 291 9.96 -1.73 -6.60
C TRP A 291 9.61 -3.04 -5.87
N PHE A 292 10.20 -4.17 -6.29
CA PHE A 292 9.99 -5.46 -5.62
C PHE A 292 10.63 -5.52 -4.23
N ASN A 293 11.73 -4.80 -4.00
CA ASN A 293 12.34 -4.67 -2.68
C ASN A 293 11.46 -3.86 -1.72
N ALA A 294 10.89 -2.74 -2.20
CA ALA A 294 9.94 -1.95 -1.43
C ALA A 294 8.65 -2.75 -1.16
N ALA A 295 8.16 -3.52 -2.14
CA ALA A 295 7.01 -4.42 -1.96
C ALA A 295 7.22 -5.41 -0.82
N ARG A 296 8.40 -6.03 -0.74
CA ARG A 296 8.76 -6.96 0.36
C ARG A 296 8.78 -6.27 1.73
N GLN A 297 9.28 -5.02 1.82
CA GLN A 297 9.26 -4.27 3.08
C GLN A 297 7.85 -3.94 3.52
N ILE A 298 6.97 -3.58 2.58
CA ILE A 298 5.55 -3.31 2.86
C ILE A 298 4.83 -4.59 3.27
N GLU A 299 5.02 -5.70 2.56
CA GLU A 299 4.41 -7.00 2.87
C GLU A 299 4.76 -7.49 4.28
N LYS A 300 6.02 -7.29 4.70
CA LYS A 300 6.49 -7.65 6.04
C LYS A 300 6.16 -6.62 7.11
N ALA A 301 5.56 -5.48 6.76
CA ALA A 301 5.40 -4.33 7.63
C ALA A 301 6.72 -3.89 8.31
N ASP A 302 7.81 -3.84 7.53
CA ASP A 302 9.14 -3.47 8.01
C ASP A 302 9.43 -1.95 7.87
N ILE A 303 8.57 -1.21 7.16
CA ILE A 303 8.70 0.23 6.91
C ILE A 303 7.47 0.99 7.42
N VAL A 304 7.69 2.18 8.03
CA VAL A 304 6.61 3.08 8.44
C VAL A 304 6.32 4.04 7.29
N LEU A 305 5.13 3.90 6.71
CA LEU A 305 4.65 4.71 5.60
C LEU A 305 4.13 6.08 6.08
N PRO A 306 4.21 7.14 5.26
CA PRO A 306 3.56 8.40 5.54
C PRO A 306 2.06 8.29 5.27
N ASP A 307 1.27 9.15 5.91
CA ASP A 307 -0.15 9.31 5.61
C ASP A 307 -0.33 10.18 4.36
N ASP A 308 -0.12 9.57 3.19
CA ASP A 308 -0.23 10.21 1.87
C ASP A 308 -1.00 9.30 0.90
N GLU A 309 -2.26 9.64 0.70
CA GLU A 309 -3.18 8.84 -0.12
C GLU A 309 -2.75 8.74 -1.59
N ILE A 310 -2.09 9.79 -2.14
CA ILE A 310 -1.61 9.76 -3.54
C ILE A 310 -0.45 8.77 -3.67
N LEU A 311 0.47 8.76 -2.70
CA LEU A 311 1.52 7.76 -2.63
C LEU A 311 0.93 6.34 -2.56
N HIS A 312 -0.07 6.14 -1.68
CA HIS A 312 -0.72 4.84 -1.52
C HIS A 312 -1.36 4.35 -2.82
N ALA A 313 -2.03 5.26 -3.56
CA ALA A 313 -2.58 4.96 -4.88
C ALA A 313 -1.49 4.58 -5.89
N GLN A 314 -0.44 5.38 -5.96
CA GLN A 314 0.65 5.14 -6.92
C GLN A 314 1.37 3.81 -6.63
N LEU A 315 1.59 3.46 -5.36
CA LEU A 315 2.22 2.20 -4.95
C LEU A 315 1.40 0.97 -5.38
N THR A 316 0.07 1.04 -5.29
CA THR A 316 -0.80 -0.10 -5.55
C THR A 316 -1.27 -0.23 -7.00
N ASN A 317 -0.98 0.76 -7.85
CA ASN A 317 -1.42 0.76 -9.25
C ASN A 317 -0.38 0.19 -10.24
N ARG A 318 0.88 0.04 -9.83
CA ARG A 318 1.95 -0.42 -10.72
C ARG A 318 1.84 -1.93 -10.96
N ARG A 319 1.76 -2.33 -12.25
CA ARG A 319 1.59 -3.75 -12.62
C ARG A 319 2.92 -4.47 -12.78
N VAL A 320 2.90 -5.75 -12.43
CA VAL A 320 3.99 -6.67 -12.70
C VAL A 320 3.96 -7.06 -14.18
N GLN A 321 5.10 -7.07 -14.81
CA GLN A 321 5.32 -7.67 -16.11
C GLN A 321 6.41 -8.73 -16.02
N THR A 322 6.45 -9.63 -16.98
CA THR A 322 7.50 -10.63 -17.11
C THR A 322 8.12 -10.51 -18.48
N THR A 323 9.44 -10.38 -18.53
CA THR A 323 10.18 -10.36 -19.81
C THR A 323 10.06 -11.72 -20.53
N LYS A 324 10.38 -11.75 -21.82
CA LYS A 324 10.46 -13.01 -22.61
C LYS A 324 11.43 -14.05 -22.02
N THR A 325 12.39 -13.60 -21.21
CA THR A 325 13.38 -14.42 -20.51
C THR A 325 12.95 -14.81 -19.09
N GLY A 326 11.70 -14.52 -18.68
CA GLY A 326 11.16 -14.88 -17.38
C GLY A 326 11.54 -13.94 -16.22
N LYS A 327 12.22 -12.81 -16.49
CA LYS A 327 12.59 -11.85 -15.44
C LYS A 327 11.43 -10.97 -15.06
N LEU A 328 11.36 -10.61 -13.79
CA LEU A 328 10.37 -9.66 -13.26
C LEU A 328 10.67 -8.25 -13.77
N ASN A 329 9.65 -7.59 -14.26
CA ASN A 329 9.68 -6.23 -14.77
C ASN A 329 8.43 -5.46 -14.31
N LEU A 330 8.40 -4.17 -14.60
CA LEU A 330 7.27 -3.28 -14.35
C LEU A 330 6.61 -2.88 -15.68
N GLU A 331 5.31 -2.60 -15.65
CA GLU A 331 4.71 -1.84 -16.73
C GLU A 331 5.41 -0.47 -16.89
N SER A 332 5.48 0.04 -18.10
CA SER A 332 6.05 1.36 -18.37
C SER A 332 5.15 2.49 -17.80
N LYS A 333 5.73 3.68 -17.58
CA LYS A 333 4.96 4.87 -17.19
C LYS A 333 3.90 5.21 -18.26
N ALA A 334 4.18 4.94 -19.54
CA ALA A 334 3.25 5.15 -20.65
C ALA A 334 2.03 4.21 -20.57
N GLU A 335 2.23 2.92 -20.30
CA GLU A 335 1.16 1.94 -20.11
C GLU A 335 0.30 2.29 -18.89
N CYS A 336 0.93 2.72 -17.79
CA CYS A 336 0.23 3.17 -16.60
C CYS A 336 -0.69 4.39 -16.92
N ARG A 337 -0.18 5.38 -17.66
CA ARG A 337 -0.97 6.53 -18.14
C ARG A 337 -2.09 6.11 -19.10
N ALA A 338 -1.86 5.16 -19.99
CA ALA A 338 -2.88 4.65 -20.91
C ALA A 338 -4.06 4.01 -20.18
N ARG A 339 -3.84 3.49 -18.96
CA ARG A 339 -4.89 2.99 -18.06
C ARG A 339 -5.61 4.09 -17.26
N GLY A 340 -5.26 5.37 -17.47
CA GLY A 340 -5.89 6.51 -16.80
C GLY A 340 -5.25 6.92 -15.47
N PHE A 341 -4.06 6.39 -15.13
CA PHE A 341 -3.35 6.76 -13.91
C PHE A 341 -2.32 7.87 -14.18
N SER A 342 -2.04 8.68 -13.16
CA SER A 342 -0.94 9.65 -13.18
C SER A 342 0.42 8.96 -13.16
N SER A 343 1.48 9.70 -13.49
CA SER A 343 2.85 9.24 -13.28
C SER A 343 3.08 8.86 -11.80
N PRO A 344 3.78 7.76 -11.48
CA PRO A 344 4.00 7.31 -10.11
C PRO A 344 5.16 8.03 -9.40
N ASP A 345 5.25 9.36 -9.55
CA ASP A 345 6.41 10.17 -9.14
C ASP A 345 6.69 10.07 -7.63
N ARG A 346 5.64 10.08 -6.79
CA ARG A 346 5.79 9.88 -5.33
C ARG A 346 6.24 8.47 -4.98
N ALA A 347 5.69 7.48 -5.69
CA ALA A 347 6.08 6.08 -5.49
C ALA A 347 7.51 5.82 -5.98
N ASP A 348 7.94 6.38 -7.10
CA ASP A 348 9.32 6.24 -7.60
C ASP A 348 10.32 6.86 -6.60
N ALA A 349 10.06 8.06 -6.07
CA ALA A 349 10.90 8.63 -5.01
C ALA A 349 10.86 7.80 -3.72
N PHE A 350 9.69 7.27 -3.33
CA PHE A 350 9.57 6.41 -2.15
C PHE A 350 10.36 5.12 -2.30
N VAL A 351 10.21 4.37 -3.40
CA VAL A 351 10.90 3.08 -3.59
C VAL A 351 12.42 3.28 -3.68
N MET A 352 12.86 4.41 -4.21
CA MET A 352 14.27 4.81 -4.20
C MET A 352 14.76 5.05 -2.77
N ALA A 353 14.04 5.82 -1.96
CA ALA A 353 14.39 6.08 -0.55
C ALA A 353 14.36 4.80 0.31
N ALA A 354 13.43 3.87 0.04
CA ALA A 354 13.31 2.60 0.73
C ALA A 354 14.41 1.60 0.39
N SER A 355 14.98 1.68 -0.82
CA SER A 355 15.91 0.68 -1.35
C SER A 355 17.38 0.99 -1.05
N TYR A 356 17.75 2.23 -0.77
CA TYR A 356 19.15 2.61 -0.56
C TYR A 356 19.51 2.72 0.91
N SER A 357 20.75 2.28 1.24
CA SER A 357 21.37 2.37 2.55
C SER A 357 22.81 2.89 2.43
N SER A 358 23.40 3.33 3.55
CA SER A 358 24.81 3.80 3.56
C SER A 358 25.81 2.69 3.22
N GLU A 359 25.49 1.44 3.48
CA GLU A 359 26.33 0.30 3.07
C GLU A 359 26.42 0.23 1.53
N PHE A 360 25.36 0.57 0.84
CA PHE A 360 25.32 0.67 -0.61
C PHE A 360 26.25 1.78 -1.15
N LEU A 361 26.45 2.85 -0.37
CA LEU A 361 27.31 3.99 -0.72
C LEU A 361 28.79 3.65 -0.70
N MET A 362 29.21 2.67 0.11
CA MET A 362 30.62 2.28 0.19
C MET A 362 31.09 1.45 -0.99
N ASP A 363 30.17 0.75 -1.66
CA ASP A 363 30.49 -0.09 -2.82
C ASP A 363 30.37 0.65 -4.18
N SER A 364 29.65 1.76 -4.20
CA SER A 364 29.45 2.63 -5.36
C SER A 364 29.97 4.02 -5.07
N GLY A 365 31.27 4.25 -5.13
CA GLY A 365 31.81 5.61 -5.27
C GLY A 365 31.09 6.34 -6.42
N PRO A 366 31.11 7.68 -6.49
CA PRO A 366 30.39 8.43 -7.52
C PRO A 366 30.89 7.97 -8.91
N ARG A 367 30.21 7.00 -9.50
CA ARG A 367 30.41 6.64 -10.90
C ARG A 367 29.72 7.72 -11.71
N GLN A 368 30.51 8.62 -12.27
CA GLN A 368 30.04 9.38 -13.43
C GLN A 368 29.58 8.37 -14.48
N ALA A 369 28.35 8.53 -14.99
CA ALA A 369 27.86 7.74 -16.10
C ALA A 369 28.91 7.76 -17.21
N THR A 370 29.38 6.60 -17.64
CA THR A 370 30.36 6.52 -18.72
C THR A 370 29.67 6.80 -20.05
N LEU A 371 30.42 7.26 -21.05
CA LEU A 371 29.89 7.42 -22.40
C LEU A 371 29.24 6.14 -22.96
N GLU A 372 29.72 4.96 -22.52
CA GLU A 372 29.12 3.67 -22.86
C GLU A 372 27.74 3.45 -22.25
N ASP A 373 27.50 3.94 -21.03
CA ASP A 373 26.18 3.89 -20.38
C ASP A 373 25.18 4.78 -21.13
N ILE A 374 25.63 5.95 -21.60
CA ILE A 374 24.82 6.91 -22.35
C ILE A 374 24.49 6.36 -23.75
N PHE A 375 25.45 5.71 -24.41
CA PHE A 375 25.23 5.08 -25.72
C PHE A 375 24.31 3.85 -25.64
N ALA A 376 24.38 3.09 -24.57
CA ALA A 376 23.48 1.94 -24.35
C ALA A 376 22.03 2.40 -24.15
N GLU A 377 21.79 3.52 -23.47
CA GLU A 377 20.45 4.15 -23.32
C GLU A 377 19.89 4.63 -24.65
N GLY A 378 20.66 5.37 -25.42
CA GLY A 378 20.22 5.88 -26.73
C GLY A 378 19.87 4.78 -27.74
N LEU A 379 20.51 3.61 -27.65
CA LEU A 379 20.19 2.43 -28.46
C LEU A 379 18.93 1.70 -27.95
N MET A 380 18.62 1.71 -26.68
CA MET A 380 17.38 1.15 -26.13
C MET A 380 16.17 2.01 -26.48
N GLU A 381 16.25 3.34 -26.35
CA GLU A 381 15.18 4.27 -26.75
C GLU A 381 14.89 4.19 -28.27
N LEU A 382 15.93 4.08 -29.11
CA LEU A 382 15.74 3.90 -30.56
C LEU A 382 15.13 2.54 -30.92
N ASN A 383 15.41 1.48 -30.17
CA ASN A 383 14.77 0.18 -30.37
C ASN A 383 13.31 0.16 -29.94
N ASP A 384 12.97 0.80 -28.84
CA ASP A 384 11.57 0.94 -28.38
C ASP A 384 10.75 1.80 -29.33
N GLU A 385 11.27 2.93 -29.83
CA GLU A 385 10.62 3.71 -30.86
C GLU A 385 10.44 2.94 -32.18
N ASN A 386 11.43 2.17 -32.61
CA ASN A 386 11.32 1.36 -33.82
C ASN A 386 10.35 0.17 -33.67
N GLN A 387 10.23 -0.44 -32.49
CA GLN A 387 9.21 -1.46 -32.21
C GLN A 387 7.80 -0.88 -32.20
N LEU A 388 7.60 0.32 -31.63
CA LEU A 388 6.33 1.04 -31.65
C LEU A 388 5.93 1.44 -33.09
N ARG A 389 6.88 1.91 -33.91
CA ARG A 389 6.64 2.25 -35.32
C ARG A 389 6.28 1.02 -36.17
N THR A 390 6.92 -0.12 -35.91
CA THR A 390 6.64 -1.40 -36.59
C THR A 390 5.25 -1.94 -36.21
N GLN A 391 4.81 -1.79 -34.96
CA GLN A 391 3.46 -2.15 -34.52
C GLN A 391 2.39 -1.22 -35.07
N MET A 392 2.72 0.04 -35.35
CA MET A 392 1.81 1.02 -35.96
C MET A 392 1.76 0.96 -37.51
N GLY A 393 2.50 0.06 -38.13
CA GLY A 393 2.47 -0.14 -39.61
C GLY A 393 3.08 1.00 -40.40
N ILE A 394 3.95 1.83 -39.82
CA ILE A 394 4.62 2.95 -40.49
C ILE A 394 5.94 2.43 -41.06
N ASN A 395 5.92 1.95 -42.28
CA ASN A 395 7.11 1.64 -43.09
C ASN A 395 7.66 2.93 -43.68
N ILE A 396 8.90 3.29 -43.35
CA ILE A 396 9.66 4.31 -44.09
C ILE A 396 10.63 3.54 -44.98
N GLY A 397 10.41 3.63 -46.28
CA GLY A 397 11.31 3.13 -47.33
C GLY A 397 12.65 3.86 -47.36
#